data_193e5fb61cadc18024ff479a4a908f05
#
_entry.id   193e5fb61cadc18024ff479a4a908f05
#
_cell.length_a   1.000
_cell.length_b   1.000
_cell.length_c   1.000
_cell.angle_alpha   90.00
_cell.angle_beta   90.00
_cell.angle_gamma   90.00
#
_symmetry.space_group_name_H-M   'P 1'
#
loop_
_entity.id
_entity.type
_entity.pdbx_description
1 polymer ?
#
loop_
_entity_poly.entity_id
_entity_poly.type
_entity_poly.pdbx_seq_one_letter_code
_entity_poly.pdbx_strand_id
1 'polypeptide(L)'
;EIGVRLVGSEMCIRDRRITGRELRKDTISLPGNVSSQYISALLMIAPVLTNGLTIRLTGDIISRPYINLTLQLMNDFGVRAEWTDDHRLKVEPQAYHSTPFYVESDWSAASYWYQIVALSKEAEVTLPGLFKDSYQGDSQVAGIFRSLGVETIYKDKAVILKKNGKSVERLDYDFINQPDLAQTFVVTCALLNIPFRFSGLQSLKIKETDRMAALITEMRKLGYILHETDGSVLSWEGERCTTEEHPAIDTYEDHRMAMAFAPTCLALPEILINNPQVVSKSYPRYWEDLRQAGFIIKEV
;
A
#
# COMPACT_ATOMS: atom_id res chain seq x y z
N GLU A 1 -28.45 22.61 4.57
CA GLU A 1 -28.32 22.74 3.10
C GLU A 1 -27.10 21.95 2.67
N ILE A 2 -27.31 20.93 1.84
CA ILE A 2 -26.24 20.20 1.22
C ILE A 2 -25.65 21.14 0.16
N GLY A 3 -24.40 21.52 0.34
CA GLY A 3 -23.76 22.44 -0.56
C GLY A 3 -23.70 21.90 -1.99
N VAL A 4 -23.78 22.77 -2.97
CA VAL A 4 -23.73 22.52 -4.42
C VAL A 4 -22.53 21.64 -4.84
N ARG A 5 -21.56 21.43 -3.96
CA ARG A 5 -20.37 20.60 -4.18
C ARG A 5 -20.64 19.08 -4.27
N LEU A 6 -21.85 18.64 -3.94
CA LEU A 6 -22.24 17.23 -3.92
C LEU A 6 -22.99 16.80 -5.18
N VAL A 7 -23.10 17.69 -6.14
CA VAL A 7 -23.75 17.40 -7.42
C VAL A 7 -22.82 16.51 -8.26
N GLY A 8 -23.25 15.27 -8.47
CA GLY A 8 -22.59 14.32 -9.35
C GLY A 8 -21.96 13.08 -8.67
N SER A 9 -21.97 13.00 -7.34
CA SER A 9 -21.54 11.81 -6.60
C SER A 9 -22.69 11.20 -5.81
N GLU A 10 -23.15 10.03 -6.17
CA GLU A 10 -24.19 9.31 -5.39
C GLU A 10 -23.76 9.01 -3.95
N MET A 11 -22.46 8.90 -3.67
CA MET A 11 -21.93 8.71 -2.31
C MET A 11 -22.16 9.93 -1.42
N CYS A 12 -22.29 11.11 -2.00
CA CYS A 12 -22.46 12.37 -1.27
C CYS A 12 -23.93 12.76 -1.05
N ILE A 13 -24.88 12.03 -1.64
CA ILE A 13 -26.33 12.37 -1.59
C ILE A 13 -27.04 11.76 -0.37
N ARG A 14 -26.39 10.81 0.34
CA ARG A 14 -27.01 10.09 1.46
C ARG A 14 -26.41 10.48 2.80
N ASP A 15 -27.04 11.40 3.47
CA ASP A 15 -26.76 11.69 4.89
C ASP A 15 -27.21 10.53 5.77
N ARG A 16 -26.44 10.28 6.83
CA ARG A 16 -26.76 9.25 7.82
C ARG A 16 -26.89 9.89 9.19
N ARG A 17 -28.02 9.65 9.85
CA ARG A 17 -28.17 9.97 11.27
C ARG A 17 -27.73 8.77 12.10
N ILE A 18 -26.71 8.97 12.93
CA ILE A 18 -26.15 7.93 13.81
C ILE A 18 -26.54 8.27 15.24
N THR A 19 -27.16 7.29 15.93
CA THR A 19 -27.49 7.41 17.35
C THR A 19 -26.65 6.39 18.12
N GLY A 20 -25.85 6.86 19.07
CA GLY A 20 -25.04 6.01 19.93
C GLY A 20 -25.91 5.16 20.87
N ARG A 21 -25.44 3.95 21.15
CA ARG A 21 -26.02 3.05 22.14
C ARG A 21 -24.95 2.18 22.77
N GLU A 22 -25.22 1.60 23.92
CA GLU A 22 -24.39 0.58 24.54
C GLU A 22 -24.28 -0.67 23.62
N LEU A 23 -23.06 -1.14 23.37
CA LEU A 23 -22.78 -2.33 22.59
C LEU A 23 -22.61 -3.52 23.56
N ARG A 24 -23.58 -4.43 23.57
CA ARG A 24 -23.63 -5.57 24.52
C ARG A 24 -23.26 -6.91 23.87
N LYS A 25 -23.19 -6.98 22.52
CA LYS A 25 -22.80 -8.20 21.83
C LYS A 25 -21.31 -8.40 21.97
N ASP A 26 -20.90 -9.60 22.28
CA ASP A 26 -19.52 -10.04 22.46
C ASP A 26 -18.94 -10.75 21.21
N THR A 27 -19.75 -10.96 20.18
CA THR A 27 -19.35 -11.67 18.97
C THR A 27 -19.90 -10.99 17.71
N ILE A 28 -19.03 -10.85 16.69
CA ILE A 28 -19.38 -10.39 15.35
C ILE A 28 -18.74 -11.30 14.30
N SER A 29 -19.42 -11.48 13.16
CA SER A 29 -18.87 -12.18 12.01
C SER A 29 -18.70 -11.21 10.83
N LEU A 30 -17.54 -11.25 10.18
CA LEU A 30 -17.18 -10.42 9.03
C LEU A 30 -16.54 -11.29 7.95
N PRO A 31 -16.74 -10.99 6.66
CA PRO A 31 -15.93 -11.61 5.61
C PRO A 31 -14.44 -11.27 5.81
N GLY A 32 -13.54 -12.24 5.63
CA GLY A 32 -12.09 -12.05 5.77
C GLY A 32 -11.48 -11.20 4.63
N ASN A 33 -12.22 -11.03 3.54
CA ASN A 33 -11.81 -10.23 2.39
C ASN A 33 -12.27 -8.76 2.46
N VAL A 34 -12.87 -8.31 3.57
CA VAL A 34 -13.09 -6.87 3.80
C VAL A 34 -11.77 -6.17 4.09
N SER A 35 -11.75 -4.84 3.96
CA SER A 35 -10.59 -4.06 4.37
C SER A 35 -10.18 -4.36 5.81
N SER A 36 -8.91 -4.70 6.02
CA SER A 36 -8.33 -4.93 7.34
C SER A 36 -8.51 -3.74 8.30
N GLN A 37 -8.69 -2.53 7.77
CA GLN A 37 -8.96 -1.32 8.56
C GLN A 37 -10.24 -1.44 9.40
N TYR A 38 -11.30 -2.08 8.88
CA TYR A 38 -12.53 -2.31 9.66
C TYR A 38 -12.31 -3.29 10.81
N ILE A 39 -11.52 -4.35 10.54
CA ILE A 39 -11.15 -5.33 11.55
C ILE A 39 -10.31 -4.66 12.64
N SER A 40 -9.28 -3.89 12.25
CA SER A 40 -8.43 -3.12 13.17
C SER A 40 -9.21 -2.13 14.01
N ALA A 41 -10.16 -1.39 13.42
CA ALA A 41 -11.01 -0.46 14.16
C ALA A 41 -11.82 -1.14 15.25
N LEU A 42 -12.40 -2.32 14.94
CA LEU A 42 -13.16 -3.10 15.91
C LEU A 42 -12.26 -3.68 17.01
N LEU A 43 -11.06 -4.16 16.67
CA LEU A 43 -10.07 -4.65 17.65
C LEU A 43 -9.68 -3.55 18.64
N MET A 44 -9.36 -2.35 18.14
CA MET A 44 -8.90 -1.24 18.99
C MET A 44 -9.95 -0.77 20.00
N ILE A 45 -11.24 -0.87 19.69
CA ILE A 45 -12.32 -0.51 20.63
C ILE A 45 -12.75 -1.68 21.51
N ALA A 46 -12.41 -2.92 21.15
CA ALA A 46 -12.87 -4.13 21.85
C ALA A 46 -12.55 -4.14 23.34
N PRO A 47 -11.36 -3.69 23.82
CA PRO A 47 -11.03 -3.73 25.25
C PRO A 47 -11.93 -2.87 26.13
N VAL A 48 -12.53 -1.80 25.59
CA VAL A 48 -13.43 -0.90 26.36
C VAL A 48 -14.89 -1.30 26.29
N LEU A 49 -15.23 -2.37 25.55
CA LEU A 49 -16.58 -2.92 25.53
C LEU A 49 -16.81 -3.78 26.78
N THR A 50 -18.03 -3.74 27.33
CA THR A 50 -18.41 -4.43 28.57
C THR A 50 -18.06 -5.93 28.56
N ASN A 51 -18.22 -6.60 27.40
CA ASN A 51 -18.00 -8.04 27.27
C ASN A 51 -16.78 -8.35 26.38
N GLY A 52 -15.94 -7.35 26.06
CA GLY A 52 -14.91 -7.51 25.04
C GLY A 52 -15.49 -7.78 23.65
N LEU A 53 -14.71 -8.42 22.78
CA LEU A 53 -15.18 -8.77 21.43
C LEU A 53 -14.46 -10.00 20.88
N THR A 54 -15.26 -10.90 20.30
CA THR A 54 -14.79 -11.99 19.44
C THR A 54 -15.16 -11.68 18.00
N ILE A 55 -14.18 -11.61 17.12
CA ILE A 55 -14.39 -11.40 15.68
C ILE A 55 -14.15 -12.72 14.96
N ARG A 56 -15.18 -13.21 14.25
CA ARG A 56 -15.06 -14.38 13.36
C ARG A 56 -14.95 -13.91 11.92
N LEU A 57 -13.85 -14.28 11.27
CA LEU A 57 -13.62 -13.98 9.86
C LEU A 57 -14.06 -15.19 9.02
N THR A 58 -14.82 -14.95 7.96
CA THR A 58 -15.31 -16.01 7.06
C THR A 58 -14.65 -15.90 5.70
N GLY A 59 -14.41 -17.04 5.06
CA GLY A 59 -13.70 -17.10 3.77
C GLY A 59 -12.22 -16.74 3.89
N ASP A 60 -11.62 -16.35 2.79
CA ASP A 60 -10.20 -16.01 2.73
C ASP A 60 -9.89 -14.72 3.46
N ILE A 61 -8.84 -14.72 4.27
CA ILE A 61 -8.37 -13.53 4.97
C ILE A 61 -7.25 -12.88 4.15
N ILE A 62 -7.53 -11.71 3.61
CA ILE A 62 -6.54 -10.89 2.89
C ILE A 62 -5.88 -9.88 3.83
N SER A 63 -4.67 -9.47 3.49
CA SER A 63 -3.97 -8.41 4.26
C SER A 63 -3.80 -8.75 5.75
N ARG A 64 -3.63 -10.01 6.10
CA ARG A 64 -3.44 -10.51 7.47
C ARG A 64 -2.32 -9.78 8.26
N PRO A 65 -1.19 -9.40 7.65
CA PRO A 65 -0.15 -8.66 8.34
C PRO A 65 -0.61 -7.33 8.95
N TYR A 66 -1.56 -6.63 8.34
CA TYR A 66 -2.10 -5.37 8.91
C TYR A 66 -2.97 -5.62 10.16
N ILE A 67 -3.66 -6.77 10.21
CA ILE A 67 -4.37 -7.20 11.43
C ILE A 67 -3.33 -7.53 12.51
N ASN A 68 -2.27 -8.27 12.17
CA ASN A 68 -1.21 -8.64 13.10
C ASN A 68 -0.46 -7.40 13.64
N LEU A 69 -0.21 -6.39 12.81
CA LEU A 69 0.32 -5.10 13.24
C LEU A 69 -0.56 -4.48 14.34
N THR A 70 -1.88 -4.48 14.14
CA THR A 70 -2.83 -3.95 15.14
C THR A 70 -2.77 -4.75 16.44
N LEU A 71 -2.77 -6.08 16.37
CA LEU A 71 -2.67 -6.94 17.55
C LEU A 71 -1.36 -6.69 18.32
N GLN A 72 -0.24 -6.56 17.60
CA GLN A 72 1.06 -6.32 18.22
C GLN A 72 1.09 -4.96 18.92
N LEU A 73 0.59 -3.90 18.28
CA LEU A 73 0.49 -2.59 18.91
C LEU A 73 -0.41 -2.61 20.14
N MET A 74 -1.56 -3.30 20.09
CA MET A 74 -2.43 -3.45 21.26
C MET A 74 -1.69 -4.13 22.43
N ASN A 75 -0.90 -5.17 22.13
CA ASN A 75 -0.09 -5.86 23.14
C ASN A 75 1.00 -4.94 23.72
N ASP A 76 1.67 -4.13 22.91
CA ASP A 76 2.66 -3.16 23.37
C ASP A 76 2.06 -2.11 24.31
N PHE A 77 0.77 -1.79 24.14
CA PHE A 77 0.00 -0.92 25.03
C PHE A 77 -0.75 -1.67 26.14
N GLY A 78 -0.33 -2.92 26.42
CA GLY A 78 -0.79 -3.71 27.58
C GLY A 78 -2.14 -4.41 27.41
N VAL A 79 -2.71 -4.41 26.21
CA VAL A 79 -3.96 -5.11 25.90
C VAL A 79 -3.69 -6.42 25.20
N ARG A 80 -4.00 -7.53 25.86
CA ARG A 80 -3.90 -8.85 25.22
C ARG A 80 -4.97 -9.02 24.14
N ALA A 81 -4.53 -9.09 22.90
CA ALA A 81 -5.33 -9.35 21.72
C ALA A 81 -4.66 -10.42 20.87
N GLU A 82 -5.40 -11.47 20.50
CA GLU A 82 -4.78 -12.64 19.86
C GLU A 82 -5.73 -13.35 18.88
N TRP A 83 -5.13 -14.11 17.97
CA TRP A 83 -5.80 -15.14 17.23
C TRP A 83 -6.06 -16.35 18.13
N THR A 84 -7.30 -16.78 18.27
CA THR A 84 -7.64 -18.03 18.99
C THR A 84 -7.68 -19.24 18.07
N ASP A 85 -7.87 -19.01 16.77
CA ASP A 85 -7.70 -19.96 15.68
C ASP A 85 -7.44 -19.18 14.38
N ASP A 86 -7.34 -19.86 13.24
CA ASP A 86 -7.01 -19.24 11.96
C ASP A 86 -8.01 -18.16 11.48
N HIS A 87 -9.22 -18.18 12.01
CA HIS A 87 -10.32 -17.31 11.58
C HIS A 87 -10.97 -16.54 12.73
N ARG A 88 -10.43 -16.62 13.94
CA ARG A 88 -11.06 -15.99 15.11
C ARG A 88 -10.06 -15.16 15.91
N LEU A 89 -10.46 -13.92 16.16
CA LEU A 89 -9.76 -12.97 17.01
C LEU A 89 -10.53 -12.77 18.29
N LYS A 90 -9.84 -12.67 19.42
CA LYS A 90 -10.49 -12.42 20.72
C LYS A 90 -9.76 -11.33 21.49
N VAL A 91 -10.58 -10.44 22.09
CA VAL A 91 -10.11 -9.40 22.99
C VAL A 91 -11.04 -9.35 24.19
N GLU A 92 -10.51 -9.58 25.38
CA GLU A 92 -11.25 -9.45 26.64
C GLU A 92 -11.31 -7.98 27.09
N PRO A 93 -12.28 -7.61 27.97
CA PRO A 93 -12.30 -6.29 28.58
C PRO A 93 -11.00 -5.99 29.35
N GLN A 94 -10.33 -4.91 28.99
CA GLN A 94 -9.04 -4.52 29.56
C GLN A 94 -8.88 -3.01 29.45
N ALA A 95 -7.89 -2.46 30.13
CA ALA A 95 -7.47 -1.07 29.97
C ALA A 95 -6.16 -0.98 29.18
N TYR A 96 -6.05 0.01 28.32
CA TYR A 96 -4.77 0.38 27.71
C TYR A 96 -3.85 1.03 28.75
N HIS A 97 -2.56 0.77 28.64
CA HIS A 97 -1.54 1.38 29.48
C HIS A 97 -0.70 2.36 28.67
N SER A 98 -0.45 3.52 29.24
CA SER A 98 0.47 4.50 28.65
C SER A 98 1.88 3.92 28.57
N THR A 99 2.45 3.87 27.38
CA THR A 99 3.76 3.31 27.09
C THR A 99 4.52 4.25 26.17
N PRO A 100 5.80 4.59 26.43
CA PRO A 100 6.64 5.27 25.45
C PRO A 100 6.73 4.42 24.19
N PHE A 101 6.38 5.01 23.05
CA PHE A 101 6.36 4.32 21.78
C PHE A 101 7.00 5.17 20.68
N TYR A 102 7.83 4.54 19.86
CA TYR A 102 8.41 5.17 18.69
C TYR A 102 7.60 4.76 17.46
N VAL A 103 6.96 5.73 16.81
CA VAL A 103 6.20 5.49 15.58
C VAL A 103 7.18 5.25 14.44
N GLU A 104 7.17 4.04 13.89
CA GLU A 104 7.96 3.66 12.73
C GLU A 104 7.49 4.40 11.49
N SER A 105 8.42 4.74 10.59
CA SER A 105 8.11 5.27 9.27
C SER A 105 7.39 4.24 8.40
N ASP A 106 6.67 4.70 7.39
CA ASP A 106 5.82 3.87 6.53
C ASP A 106 6.65 3.09 5.49
N TRP A 107 6.63 1.76 5.58
CA TRP A 107 7.29 0.87 4.63
C TRP A 107 6.61 0.86 3.25
N SER A 108 5.29 1.15 3.16
CA SER A 108 4.65 1.34 1.86
C SER A 108 5.21 2.57 1.16
N ALA A 109 5.38 3.68 1.90
CA ALA A 109 6.00 4.90 1.38
C ALA A 109 7.47 4.67 0.98
N ALA A 110 8.20 3.85 1.74
CA ALA A 110 9.58 3.48 1.40
C ALA A 110 9.66 2.79 0.03
N SER A 111 8.63 2.04 -0.40
CA SER A 111 8.65 1.31 -1.67
C SER A 111 8.95 2.19 -2.89
N TYR A 112 8.53 3.45 -2.88
CA TYR A 112 8.81 4.39 -3.97
C TYR A 112 10.30 4.79 -4.02
N TRP A 113 10.98 4.85 -2.88
CA TRP A 113 12.41 5.07 -2.82
C TRP A 113 13.20 3.84 -3.27
N TYR A 114 12.73 2.63 -2.93
CA TYR A 114 13.25 1.39 -3.51
C TYR A 114 13.14 1.37 -5.03
N GLN A 115 11.99 1.80 -5.57
CA GLN A 115 11.77 1.95 -7.00
C GLN A 115 12.77 2.92 -7.64
N ILE A 116 12.96 4.09 -7.04
CA ILE A 116 13.93 5.11 -7.51
C ILE A 116 15.34 4.51 -7.56
N VAL A 117 15.77 3.81 -6.51
CA VAL A 117 17.07 3.15 -6.49
C VAL A 117 17.16 2.05 -7.56
N ALA A 118 16.10 1.25 -7.71
CA ALA A 118 16.06 0.18 -8.72
C ALA A 118 16.18 0.73 -10.16
N LEU A 119 15.53 1.85 -10.46
CA LEU A 119 15.55 2.48 -11.80
C LEU A 119 16.77 3.34 -12.06
N SER A 120 17.47 3.80 -11.02
CA SER A 120 18.69 4.60 -11.17
C SER A 120 19.87 3.77 -11.66
N LYS A 121 20.81 4.39 -12.36
CA LYS A 121 22.09 3.75 -12.75
C LYS A 121 22.94 3.48 -11.52
N GLU A 122 23.02 4.46 -10.65
CA GLU A 122 23.74 4.42 -9.38
C GLU A 122 22.94 5.26 -8.36
N ALA A 123 22.68 4.73 -7.19
CA ALA A 123 21.98 5.45 -6.14
C ALA A 123 22.25 4.85 -4.75
N GLU A 124 22.31 5.74 -3.78
CA GLU A 124 22.32 5.42 -2.36
C GLU A 124 21.31 6.36 -1.66
N VAL A 125 20.34 5.80 -0.94
CA VAL A 125 19.30 6.56 -0.24
C VAL A 125 19.24 6.10 1.21
N THR A 126 19.24 7.04 2.15
CA THR A 126 19.03 6.74 3.58
C THR A 126 17.60 7.12 3.97
N LEU A 127 16.85 6.15 4.49
CA LEU A 127 15.48 6.32 4.96
C LEU A 127 15.45 6.17 6.48
N PRO A 128 15.22 7.27 7.23
CA PRO A 128 15.16 7.22 8.69
C PRO A 128 13.83 6.64 9.17
N GLY A 129 13.85 6.11 10.41
CA GLY A 129 12.65 5.65 11.10
C GLY A 129 12.15 4.28 10.67
N LEU A 130 12.90 3.53 9.85
CA LEU A 130 12.58 2.17 9.44
C LEU A 130 13.43 1.15 10.20
N PHE A 131 12.81 0.04 10.62
CA PHE A 131 13.46 -0.97 11.45
C PHE A 131 13.52 -2.32 10.76
N LYS A 132 14.53 -3.12 11.11
CA LYS A 132 14.68 -4.49 10.62
C LYS A 132 13.52 -5.38 11.07
N ASP A 133 13.16 -5.27 12.35
CA ASP A 133 12.13 -6.08 13.00
C ASP A 133 10.80 -5.29 13.03
N SER A 134 10.31 -4.93 11.84
CA SER A 134 9.08 -4.15 11.66
C SER A 134 7.83 -5.01 11.82
N TYR A 135 6.81 -4.46 12.47
CA TYR A 135 5.46 -5.05 12.48
C TYR A 135 4.68 -4.82 11.17
N GLN A 136 5.14 -3.89 10.33
CA GLN A 136 4.49 -3.60 9.05
C GLN A 136 4.77 -4.73 8.05
N GLY A 137 3.71 -5.33 7.50
CA GLY A 137 3.82 -6.38 6.48
C GLY A 137 4.57 -5.92 5.23
N ASP A 138 4.48 -4.63 4.91
CA ASP A 138 5.14 -4.01 3.77
C ASP A 138 6.66 -3.91 3.91
N SER A 139 7.24 -4.20 5.07
CA SER A 139 8.70 -4.34 5.26
C SER A 139 9.30 -5.44 4.36
N GLN A 140 8.47 -6.38 3.87
CA GLN A 140 8.86 -7.35 2.86
C GLN A 140 9.34 -6.72 1.54
N VAL A 141 9.04 -5.44 1.31
CA VAL A 141 9.58 -4.66 0.18
C VAL A 141 11.09 -4.81 0.06
N ALA A 142 11.82 -4.84 1.16
CA ALA A 142 13.28 -5.02 1.19
C ALA A 142 13.71 -6.35 0.55
N GLY A 143 13.02 -7.44 0.90
CA GLY A 143 13.27 -8.78 0.35
C GLY A 143 12.95 -8.87 -1.13
N ILE A 144 11.82 -8.29 -1.55
CA ILE A 144 11.38 -8.38 -2.95
C ILE A 144 12.27 -7.50 -3.84
N PHE A 145 12.60 -6.26 -3.45
CA PHE A 145 13.48 -5.38 -4.22
C PHE A 145 14.93 -5.86 -4.30
N ARG A 146 15.37 -6.75 -3.40
CA ARG A 146 16.66 -7.43 -3.54
C ARG A 146 16.74 -8.20 -4.86
N SER A 147 15.62 -8.78 -5.30
CA SER A 147 15.51 -9.43 -6.62
C SER A 147 15.54 -8.45 -7.79
N LEU A 148 15.27 -7.16 -7.55
CA LEU A 148 15.32 -6.10 -8.54
C LEU A 148 16.59 -5.23 -8.44
N GLY A 149 17.60 -5.72 -7.74
CA GLY A 149 18.92 -5.07 -7.68
C GLY A 149 19.03 -3.96 -6.65
N VAL A 150 18.25 -4.01 -5.58
CA VAL A 150 18.38 -3.07 -4.45
C VAL A 150 18.77 -3.81 -3.19
N GLU A 151 19.91 -3.46 -2.63
CA GLU A 151 20.36 -3.93 -1.33
C GLU A 151 19.84 -3.03 -0.21
N THR A 152 19.39 -3.64 0.89
CA THR A 152 18.97 -2.93 2.11
C THR A 152 19.97 -3.18 3.22
N ILE A 153 20.58 -2.11 3.71
CA ILE A 153 21.50 -2.15 4.85
C ILE A 153 20.78 -1.54 6.05
N TYR A 154 20.54 -2.37 7.05
CA TYR A 154 19.89 -1.94 8.29
C TYR A 154 20.88 -1.26 9.22
N LYS A 155 20.50 -0.09 9.73
CA LYS A 155 21.19 0.69 10.75
C LYS A 155 20.28 0.88 11.95
N ASP A 156 20.82 1.46 13.04
CA ASP A 156 19.96 1.87 14.14
C ASP A 156 18.96 2.94 13.66
N LYS A 157 17.66 2.63 13.70
CA LYS A 157 16.54 3.51 13.30
C LYS A 157 16.60 4.05 11.87
N ALA A 158 17.25 3.36 10.95
CA ALA A 158 17.29 3.74 9.54
C ALA A 158 17.63 2.55 8.63
N VAL A 159 17.29 2.66 7.37
CA VAL A 159 17.81 1.76 6.32
C VAL A 159 18.54 2.56 5.26
N ILE A 160 19.58 1.96 4.70
CA ILE A 160 20.31 2.50 3.54
C ILE A 160 20.00 1.59 2.36
N LEU A 161 19.47 2.16 1.29
CA LEU A 161 19.20 1.49 0.03
C LEU A 161 20.36 1.74 -0.92
N LYS A 162 20.89 0.67 -1.51
CA LYS A 162 21.97 0.74 -2.50
C LYS A 162 21.63 -0.04 -3.76
N LYS A 163 21.95 0.52 -4.92
CA LYS A 163 21.92 -0.23 -6.17
C LYS A 163 23.04 -1.28 -6.16
N ASN A 164 22.70 -2.57 -6.36
CA ASN A 164 23.69 -3.66 -6.47
C ASN A 164 23.83 -4.23 -7.89
N GLY A 165 23.01 -3.76 -8.85
CA GLY A 165 23.09 -4.09 -10.27
C GLY A 165 22.65 -5.53 -10.63
N LYS A 166 22.19 -6.34 -9.68
CA LYS A 166 21.77 -7.72 -9.92
C LYS A 166 20.22 -7.78 -9.91
N SER A 167 19.61 -8.17 -11.02
CA SER A 167 18.18 -8.39 -11.12
C SER A 167 17.88 -9.78 -11.64
N VAL A 168 16.71 -10.30 -11.27
CA VAL A 168 16.17 -11.56 -11.81
C VAL A 168 15.70 -11.37 -13.25
N GLU A 169 15.59 -12.47 -13.98
CA GLU A 169 15.04 -12.45 -15.36
C GLU A 169 13.52 -12.40 -15.37
N ARG A 170 12.87 -12.82 -14.28
CA ARG A 170 11.41 -12.82 -14.07
C ARG A 170 11.11 -12.67 -12.59
N LEU A 171 10.02 -11.99 -12.26
CA LEU A 171 9.52 -11.86 -10.89
C LEU A 171 8.06 -12.33 -10.79
N ASP A 172 7.83 -13.44 -10.11
CA ASP A 172 6.49 -13.91 -9.75
C ASP A 172 6.31 -13.75 -8.24
N TYR A 173 5.20 -13.13 -7.81
CA TYR A 173 4.96 -12.86 -6.38
C TYR A 173 3.47 -12.83 -6.06
N ASP A 174 3.11 -13.29 -4.85
CA ASP A 174 1.76 -13.22 -4.30
C ASP A 174 1.63 -12.05 -3.32
N PHE A 175 0.91 -11.02 -3.73
CA PHE A 175 0.68 -9.80 -2.96
C PHE A 175 -0.52 -9.88 -2.01
N ILE A 176 -1.08 -11.05 -1.74
CA ILE A 176 -2.25 -11.22 -0.84
C ILE A 176 -2.03 -10.54 0.53
N ASN A 177 -0.80 -10.54 1.02
CA ASN A 177 -0.40 -9.98 2.30
C ASN A 177 0.13 -8.54 2.22
N GLN A 178 0.58 -8.07 1.04
CA GLN A 178 1.13 -6.73 0.80
C GLN A 178 0.54 -6.08 -0.45
N PRO A 179 -0.81 -6.03 -0.60
CA PRO A 179 -1.44 -5.58 -1.84
C PRO A 179 -1.08 -4.12 -2.19
N ASP A 180 -0.75 -3.32 -1.20
CA ASP A 180 -0.41 -1.91 -1.37
C ASP A 180 0.97 -1.67 -2.00
N LEU A 181 1.81 -2.70 -2.11
CA LEU A 181 3.09 -2.65 -2.83
C LEU A 181 2.96 -2.93 -4.34
N ALA A 182 1.86 -3.55 -4.77
CA ALA A 182 1.74 -4.07 -6.13
C ALA A 182 1.96 -3.03 -7.22
N GLN A 183 1.42 -1.80 -7.07
CA GLN A 183 1.56 -0.74 -8.07
C GLN A 183 3.04 -0.40 -8.30
N THR A 184 3.80 -0.24 -7.22
CA THR A 184 5.23 0.05 -7.29
C THR A 184 5.98 -1.05 -8.05
N PHE A 185 5.67 -2.32 -7.77
CA PHE A 185 6.33 -3.45 -8.44
C PHE A 185 5.93 -3.61 -9.91
N VAL A 186 4.66 -3.40 -10.26
CA VAL A 186 4.19 -3.42 -11.65
C VAL A 186 4.96 -2.42 -12.50
N VAL A 187 5.02 -1.17 -12.06
CA VAL A 187 5.72 -0.09 -12.77
C VAL A 187 7.23 -0.37 -12.82
N THR A 188 7.82 -0.78 -11.69
CA THR A 188 9.28 -1.05 -11.62
C THR A 188 9.68 -2.19 -12.56
N CYS A 189 9.00 -3.34 -12.50
CA CYS A 189 9.33 -4.50 -13.32
C CYS A 189 9.18 -4.20 -14.81
N ALA A 190 8.11 -3.53 -15.21
CA ALA A 190 7.91 -3.13 -16.60
C ALA A 190 9.03 -2.21 -17.10
N LEU A 191 9.42 -1.19 -16.33
CA LEU A 191 10.50 -0.27 -16.71
C LEU A 191 11.90 -0.92 -16.73
N LEU A 192 12.12 -1.93 -15.88
CA LEU A 192 13.34 -2.75 -15.90
C LEU A 192 13.32 -3.84 -16.98
N ASN A 193 12.25 -3.98 -17.77
CA ASN A 193 12.02 -5.06 -18.72
C ASN A 193 12.09 -6.46 -18.09
N ILE A 194 11.57 -6.61 -16.87
CA ILE A 194 11.47 -7.87 -16.15
C ILE A 194 10.04 -8.38 -16.26
N PRO A 195 9.76 -9.45 -17.01
CA PRO A 195 8.45 -10.09 -17.02
C PRO A 195 8.00 -10.49 -15.63
N PHE A 196 6.70 -10.42 -15.37
CA PHE A 196 6.17 -10.71 -14.05
C PHE A 196 4.78 -11.35 -14.09
N ARG A 197 4.46 -12.07 -13.00
CA ARG A 197 3.11 -12.52 -12.69
C ARG A 197 2.83 -12.27 -11.20
N PHE A 198 1.94 -11.31 -10.92
CA PHE A 198 1.55 -10.94 -9.57
C PHE A 198 0.14 -11.43 -9.28
N SER A 199 -0.01 -12.22 -8.21
CA SER A 199 -1.28 -12.75 -7.71
C SER A 199 -1.71 -12.10 -6.40
N GLY A 200 -2.88 -12.48 -5.87
CA GLY A 200 -3.38 -11.95 -4.61
C GLY A 200 -3.90 -10.51 -4.69
N LEU A 201 -4.23 -10.03 -5.89
CA LEU A 201 -4.57 -8.63 -6.18
C LEU A 201 -6.06 -8.31 -6.10
N GLN A 202 -6.92 -9.27 -5.72
CA GLN A 202 -8.39 -9.09 -5.72
C GLN A 202 -8.85 -7.87 -4.90
N SER A 203 -8.12 -7.52 -3.85
CA SER A 203 -8.44 -6.35 -3.02
C SER A 203 -8.21 -5.02 -3.72
N LEU A 204 -7.38 -4.97 -4.78
CA LEU A 204 -7.06 -3.75 -5.51
C LEU A 204 -8.27 -3.21 -6.30
N LYS A 205 -9.26 -4.05 -6.58
CA LYS A 205 -10.49 -3.66 -7.29
C LYS A 205 -11.46 -2.84 -6.45
N ILE A 206 -11.32 -2.87 -5.12
CA ILE A 206 -12.24 -2.23 -4.17
C ILE A 206 -11.54 -1.21 -3.27
N LYS A 207 -10.40 -0.67 -3.70
CA LYS A 207 -9.69 0.41 -3.01
C LYS A 207 -10.27 1.79 -3.41
N GLU A 208 -9.45 2.83 -3.44
CA GLU A 208 -9.83 4.18 -3.89
C GLU A 208 -10.36 4.18 -5.33
N THR A 209 -9.81 3.32 -6.15
CA THR A 209 -10.22 3.01 -7.52
C THR A 209 -10.04 1.52 -7.79
N ASP A 210 -10.50 1.02 -8.94
CA ASP A 210 -10.00 -0.26 -9.46
C ASP A 210 -8.55 -0.06 -9.93
N ARG A 211 -7.61 -0.33 -9.01
CA ARG A 211 -6.18 -0.14 -9.24
C ARG A 211 -5.62 -1.03 -10.33
N MET A 212 -6.21 -2.22 -10.56
CA MET A 212 -5.76 -3.12 -11.63
C MET A 212 -6.11 -2.52 -12.99
N ALA A 213 -7.36 -2.07 -13.16
CA ALA A 213 -7.79 -1.41 -14.39
C ALA A 213 -7.00 -0.12 -14.65
N ALA A 214 -6.75 0.69 -13.61
CA ALA A 214 -5.93 1.89 -13.69
C ALA A 214 -4.49 1.56 -14.14
N LEU A 215 -3.83 0.56 -13.54
CA LEU A 215 -2.49 0.13 -13.94
C LEU A 215 -2.43 -0.33 -15.40
N ILE A 216 -3.39 -1.11 -15.86
CA ILE A 216 -3.45 -1.57 -17.25
C ILE A 216 -3.56 -0.35 -18.21
N THR A 217 -4.43 0.59 -17.87
CA THR A 217 -4.66 1.79 -18.68
C THR A 217 -3.41 2.67 -18.73
N GLU A 218 -2.83 2.98 -17.59
CA GLU A 218 -1.70 3.92 -17.50
C GLU A 218 -0.40 3.31 -18.05
N MET A 219 -0.16 2.01 -17.80
CA MET A 219 1.00 1.32 -18.38
C MET A 219 0.90 1.20 -19.90
N ARG A 220 -0.32 1.14 -20.46
CA ARG A 220 -0.52 1.14 -21.91
C ARG A 220 -0.10 2.46 -22.54
N LYS A 221 -0.32 3.61 -21.90
CA LYS A 221 0.18 4.92 -22.35
C LYS A 221 1.72 4.93 -22.46
N LEU A 222 2.38 4.18 -21.56
CA LEU A 222 3.83 4.02 -21.55
C LEU A 222 4.35 2.91 -22.48
N GLY A 223 3.47 2.29 -23.26
CA GLY A 223 3.83 1.26 -24.25
C GLY A 223 3.87 -0.17 -23.73
N TYR A 224 3.28 -0.47 -22.57
CA TYR A 224 3.24 -1.82 -21.97
C TYR A 224 1.85 -2.40 -22.02
N ILE A 225 1.72 -3.66 -22.45
CA ILE A 225 0.43 -4.38 -22.51
C ILE A 225 0.38 -5.37 -21.35
N LEU A 226 -0.35 -5.02 -20.30
CA LEU A 226 -0.55 -5.89 -19.15
C LEU A 226 -1.83 -6.73 -19.31
N HIS A 227 -1.84 -7.91 -18.72
CA HIS A 227 -2.95 -8.84 -18.75
C HIS A 227 -3.50 -9.11 -17.36
N GLU A 228 -4.82 -9.01 -17.23
CA GLU A 228 -5.55 -9.40 -16.01
C GLU A 228 -6.14 -10.79 -16.18
N THR A 229 -6.06 -11.63 -15.14
CA THR A 229 -6.68 -12.95 -15.11
C THR A 229 -7.46 -13.12 -13.80
N ASP A 230 -8.71 -13.61 -13.93
CA ASP A 230 -9.59 -13.97 -12.80
C ASP A 230 -9.78 -12.88 -11.73
N GLY A 231 -9.64 -11.61 -12.11
CA GLY A 231 -9.82 -10.48 -11.17
C GLY A 231 -8.83 -10.41 -10.01
N SER A 232 -7.75 -11.19 -10.05
CA SER A 232 -6.81 -11.35 -8.95
C SER A 232 -5.35 -11.44 -9.36
N VAL A 233 -5.07 -11.55 -10.65
CA VAL A 233 -3.71 -11.68 -11.20
C VAL A 233 -3.47 -10.61 -12.24
N LEU A 234 -2.31 -9.97 -12.19
CA LEU A 234 -1.79 -9.07 -13.20
C LEU A 234 -0.44 -9.60 -13.69
N SER A 235 -0.26 -9.68 -15.01
CA SER A 235 0.97 -10.18 -15.60
C SER A 235 1.41 -9.36 -16.81
N TRP A 236 2.70 -9.45 -17.11
CA TRP A 236 3.33 -8.90 -18.29
C TRP A 236 4.44 -9.85 -18.75
N GLU A 237 4.41 -10.26 -20.00
CA GLU A 237 5.37 -11.21 -20.59
C GLU A 237 6.31 -10.51 -21.60
N GLY A 238 6.33 -9.18 -21.62
CA GLY A 238 7.18 -8.41 -22.52
C GLY A 238 6.43 -7.74 -23.67
N GLU A 239 5.11 -7.85 -23.75
CA GLU A 239 4.31 -7.29 -24.83
C GLU A 239 4.31 -5.76 -24.79
N ARG A 240 4.45 -5.17 -25.97
CA ARG A 240 4.56 -3.73 -26.17
C ARG A 240 3.52 -3.19 -27.15
N CYS A 241 3.18 -1.92 -26.98
CA CYS A 241 2.45 -1.11 -27.94
C CYS A 241 3.16 0.23 -28.16
N THR A 242 2.61 1.07 -29.04
CA THR A 242 3.12 2.42 -29.25
C THR A 242 2.94 3.24 -27.99
N THR A 243 4.03 3.83 -27.51
CA THR A 243 4.02 4.79 -26.39
C THR A 243 3.38 6.10 -26.86
N GLU A 244 2.59 6.74 -26.00
CA GLU A 244 2.10 8.10 -26.26
C GLU A 244 3.25 9.10 -26.30
N GLU A 245 3.14 10.12 -27.16
CA GLU A 245 4.20 11.12 -27.34
C GLU A 245 4.46 11.93 -26.07
N HIS A 246 3.39 12.29 -25.34
CA HIS A 246 3.42 13.00 -24.07
C HIS A 246 2.50 12.28 -23.06
N PRO A 247 2.96 11.19 -22.46
CA PRO A 247 2.09 10.40 -21.59
C PRO A 247 1.71 11.18 -20.33
N ALA A 248 0.40 11.32 -20.13
CA ALA A 248 -0.17 11.94 -18.96
C ALA A 248 -0.86 10.87 -18.09
N ILE A 249 -0.36 10.69 -16.89
CA ILE A 249 -0.88 9.67 -15.95
C ILE A 249 -2.03 10.24 -15.16
N ASP A 250 -3.18 9.59 -15.26
CA ASP A 250 -4.33 9.86 -14.43
C ASP A 250 -4.19 9.14 -13.09
N THR A 251 -4.44 9.86 -12.00
CA THR A 251 -4.24 9.31 -10.66
C THR A 251 -5.48 8.65 -10.07
N TYR A 252 -6.66 8.86 -10.69
CA TYR A 252 -7.93 8.27 -10.23
C TYR A 252 -8.20 8.57 -8.75
N GLU A 253 -7.83 9.75 -8.28
CA GLU A 253 -7.86 10.14 -6.86
C GLU A 253 -7.10 9.20 -5.91
N ASP A 254 -6.18 8.40 -6.44
CA ASP A 254 -5.37 7.44 -5.71
C ASP A 254 -3.92 7.90 -5.62
N HIS A 255 -3.48 8.16 -4.39
CA HIS A 255 -2.12 8.60 -4.08
C HIS A 255 -1.04 7.61 -4.54
N ARG A 256 -1.34 6.30 -4.53
CA ARG A 256 -0.37 5.26 -4.95
C ARG A 256 -0.14 5.28 -6.45
N MET A 257 -1.13 5.65 -7.25
CA MET A 257 -0.94 5.84 -8.69
C MET A 257 0.04 7.00 -8.94
N ALA A 258 -0.18 8.16 -8.31
CA ALA A 258 0.75 9.27 -8.43
C ALA A 258 2.18 8.90 -8.05
N MET A 259 2.35 8.24 -6.89
CA MET A 259 3.68 7.95 -6.34
C MET A 259 4.41 6.83 -7.08
N ALA A 260 3.70 5.82 -7.57
CA ALA A 260 4.31 4.73 -8.33
C ALA A 260 4.73 5.15 -9.75
N PHE A 261 4.01 6.10 -10.36
CA PHE A 261 4.34 6.57 -11.71
C PHE A 261 5.33 7.73 -11.75
N ALA A 262 5.45 8.54 -10.69
CA ALA A 262 6.39 9.67 -10.69
C ALA A 262 7.84 9.26 -11.01
N PRO A 263 8.40 8.14 -10.48
CA PRO A 263 9.75 7.69 -10.80
C PRO A 263 9.97 7.23 -12.25
N THR A 264 8.92 7.13 -13.08
CA THR A 264 9.06 6.74 -14.50
C THR A 264 9.88 7.74 -15.30
N CYS A 265 10.03 9.00 -14.83
CA CYS A 265 10.91 10.01 -15.42
C CYS A 265 12.41 9.61 -15.36
N LEU A 266 12.80 8.59 -14.61
CA LEU A 266 14.14 8.03 -14.65
C LEU A 266 14.39 7.17 -15.91
N ALA A 267 13.33 6.70 -16.54
CA ALA A 267 13.37 5.89 -17.76
C ALA A 267 12.82 6.65 -18.99
N LEU A 268 12.06 7.73 -18.79
CA LEU A 268 11.46 8.57 -19.81
C LEU A 268 11.98 10.00 -19.70
N PRO A 269 12.01 10.78 -20.79
CA PRO A 269 12.45 12.18 -20.76
C PRO A 269 11.65 13.05 -19.80
N GLU A 270 10.33 12.82 -19.76
CA GLU A 270 9.40 13.51 -18.88
C GLU A 270 8.15 12.66 -18.64
N ILE A 271 7.41 12.96 -17.62
CA ILE A 271 6.09 12.38 -17.32
C ILE A 271 5.18 13.46 -16.74
N LEU A 272 3.94 13.51 -17.18
CA LEU A 272 2.91 14.35 -16.59
C LEU A 272 2.07 13.54 -15.61
N ILE A 273 1.84 14.07 -14.42
CA ILE A 273 0.98 13.44 -13.39
C ILE A 273 -0.22 14.36 -13.15
N ASN A 274 -1.41 13.91 -13.50
CA ASN A 274 -2.65 14.64 -13.26
C ASN A 274 -3.06 14.54 -11.78
N ASN A 275 -3.63 15.59 -11.23
CA ASN A 275 -4.06 15.67 -9.82
C ASN A 275 -2.96 15.26 -8.82
N PRO A 276 -1.75 15.84 -8.86
CA PRO A 276 -0.61 15.40 -8.06
C PRO A 276 -0.83 15.59 -6.55
N GLN A 277 -1.81 16.41 -6.12
CA GLN A 277 -2.15 16.65 -4.72
C GLN A 277 -2.72 15.42 -3.99
N VAL A 278 -3.13 14.36 -4.69
CA VAL A 278 -3.64 13.12 -4.08
C VAL A 278 -2.64 12.46 -3.14
N VAL A 279 -1.33 12.72 -3.30
CA VAL A 279 -0.27 12.19 -2.44
C VAL A 279 -0.40 12.67 -0.99
N SER A 280 -1.07 13.81 -0.75
CA SER A 280 -1.29 14.37 0.59
C SER A 280 -2.04 13.43 1.53
N LYS A 281 -2.75 12.43 1.00
CA LYS A 281 -3.47 11.41 1.77
C LYS A 281 -2.53 10.55 2.63
N SER A 282 -1.34 10.22 2.16
CA SER A 282 -0.42 9.31 2.85
C SER A 282 1.03 9.79 2.89
N TYR A 283 1.43 10.67 1.95
CA TYR A 283 2.79 11.20 1.88
C TYR A 283 2.77 12.69 1.49
N PRO A 284 2.35 13.59 2.40
CA PRO A 284 2.15 15.01 2.08
C PRO A 284 3.38 15.72 1.50
N ARG A 285 4.58 15.28 1.88
CA ARG A 285 5.85 15.88 1.44
C ARG A 285 6.51 15.17 0.26
N TYR A 286 5.82 14.24 -0.40
CA TYR A 286 6.39 13.41 -1.46
C TYR A 286 7.08 14.23 -2.57
N TRP A 287 6.41 15.27 -3.07
CA TRP A 287 6.98 16.12 -4.13
C TRP A 287 8.16 16.97 -3.65
N GLU A 288 8.15 17.39 -2.40
CA GLU A 288 9.27 18.13 -1.79
C GLU A 288 10.49 17.23 -1.63
N ASP A 289 10.29 16.01 -1.14
CA ASP A 289 11.36 15.04 -0.92
C ASP A 289 11.96 14.60 -2.27
N LEU A 290 11.15 14.44 -3.32
CA LEU A 290 11.67 14.20 -4.68
C LEU A 290 12.52 15.39 -5.20
N ARG A 291 12.07 16.65 -4.99
CA ARG A 291 12.89 17.82 -5.36
C ARG A 291 14.21 17.83 -4.61
N GLN A 292 14.23 17.49 -3.32
CA GLN A 292 15.46 17.38 -2.53
C GLN A 292 16.37 16.27 -3.04
N ALA A 293 15.82 15.20 -3.59
CA ALA A 293 16.56 14.11 -4.23
C ALA A 293 17.06 14.47 -5.66
N GLY A 294 16.75 15.67 -6.16
CA GLY A 294 17.25 16.15 -7.44
C GLY A 294 16.28 16.04 -8.62
N PHE A 295 15.02 15.64 -8.37
CA PHE A 295 13.99 15.64 -9.42
C PHE A 295 13.55 17.06 -9.76
N ILE A 296 13.41 17.34 -11.05
CA ILE A 296 12.90 18.63 -11.55
C ILE A 296 11.38 18.49 -11.72
N ILE A 297 10.62 19.17 -10.86
CA ILE A 297 9.15 19.13 -10.85
C ILE A 297 8.63 20.52 -11.15
N LYS A 298 7.87 20.65 -12.25
CA LYS A 298 7.22 21.88 -12.70
C LYS A 298 5.70 21.72 -12.62
N GLU A 299 5.02 22.78 -12.25
CA GLU A 299 3.55 22.90 -12.38
C GLU A 299 3.23 23.38 -13.80
N VAL A 300 2.28 22.75 -14.45
CA VAL A 300 1.83 23.04 -15.81
C VAL A 300 0.33 23.31 -15.84
#